data_c594425b3b04389e88c404dd3738d711
#
_entry.id   c594425b3b04389e88c404dd3738d711
#
_cell.length_a   1.000
_cell.length_b   1.000
_cell.length_c   1.000
_cell.angle_alpha   90.00
_cell.angle_beta   90.00
_cell.angle_gamma   90.00
#
_symmetry.space_group_name_H-M   'P 1'
#
loop_
_entity.id
_entity.type
_entity.pdbx_description
1 polymer ?
#
loop_
_entity_poly.entity_id
_entity_poly.type
_entity_poly.pdbx_seq_one_letter_code
_entity_poly.pdbx_strand_id
1 'polypeptide(L)'
;GGQAARPRVHPAARQADGQVGGSNCWALAPSRTATGRAILSNDPHLRPTLPPHWYFAHVRTPEWAATGATFVGGPVFPAGHNGFAAWGVTAGLVDNCDLFLEEVGTDGRSVRQGDGFVPCEVREEVIRVKGKPDVVEQVIVTPRGPIVGAAVGEGVGAMSLRATWLDPRPVNGLLGVH
;
A
#
# COMPACT_ATOMS: atom_id res chain seq x y z
N GLY A 1 35.81 -17.66 -12.89
CA GLY A 1 35.16 -17.07 -11.72
C GLY A 1 34.68 -15.68 -12.08
N GLY A 2 33.47 -15.57 -12.68
CA GLY A 2 32.83 -14.29 -12.99
C GLY A 2 31.96 -13.89 -11.80
N GLN A 3 32.30 -12.81 -11.11
CA GLN A 3 31.42 -12.18 -10.15
C GLN A 3 30.25 -11.52 -10.91
N ALA A 4 29.05 -11.99 -10.67
CA ALA A 4 27.83 -11.33 -11.14
C ALA A 4 27.78 -9.90 -10.57
N ALA A 5 27.72 -8.90 -11.46
CA ALA A 5 27.63 -7.50 -11.08
C ALA A 5 26.32 -7.27 -10.29
N ARG A 6 26.44 -6.77 -9.07
CA ARG A 6 25.27 -6.36 -8.27
C ARG A 6 24.55 -5.22 -9.00
N PRO A 7 23.24 -5.26 -9.14
CA PRO A 7 22.49 -4.17 -9.77
C PRO A 7 22.72 -2.87 -9.00
N ARG A 8 23.13 -1.82 -9.73
CA ARG A 8 23.27 -0.47 -9.19
C ARG A 8 21.87 0.11 -9.01
N VAL A 9 21.47 0.31 -7.79
CA VAL A 9 20.22 1.04 -7.46
C VAL A 9 20.37 2.47 -7.98
N HIS A 10 19.41 2.93 -8.79
CA HIS A 10 19.40 4.26 -9.39
C HIS A 10 19.49 5.34 -8.29
N PRO A 11 20.29 6.42 -8.46
CA PRO A 11 20.46 7.48 -7.45
C PRO A 11 19.15 8.17 -7.03
N ALA A 12 18.12 8.19 -7.89
CA ALA A 12 16.79 8.70 -7.54
C ALA A 12 16.10 7.93 -6.39
N ALA A 13 16.47 6.67 -6.16
CA ALA A 13 15.98 5.91 -5.01
C ALA A 13 16.66 6.31 -3.69
N ARG A 14 17.70 7.15 -3.73
CA ARG A 14 18.42 7.66 -2.56
C ARG A 14 17.98 9.05 -2.10
N GLN A 15 17.08 9.70 -2.82
CA GLN A 15 16.52 11.01 -2.46
C GLN A 15 15.11 10.92 -1.82
N ALA A 16 14.77 9.78 -1.23
CA ALA A 16 13.88 9.83 -0.10
C ALA A 16 14.69 10.46 1.03
N ASP A 17 14.58 11.79 1.18
CA ASP A 17 15.19 12.56 2.26
C ASP A 17 15.00 11.80 3.56
N GLY A 18 16.09 11.64 4.33
CA GLY A 18 16.21 10.81 5.52
C GLY A 18 15.34 11.18 6.72
N GLN A 19 14.13 11.65 6.51
CA GLN A 19 13.08 11.61 7.50
C GLN A 19 12.39 10.25 7.43
N VAL A 20 12.93 9.33 8.19
CA VAL A 20 12.19 8.14 8.62
C VAL A 20 11.01 8.68 9.41
N GLY A 21 9.82 8.70 8.78
CA GLY A 21 8.58 9.02 9.48
C GLY A 21 8.42 8.06 10.65
N GLY A 22 8.05 8.57 11.80
CA GLY A 22 7.68 7.78 12.96
C GLY A 22 6.18 7.89 13.21
N SER A 23 5.71 7.23 14.23
CA SER A 23 4.36 7.41 14.77
C SER A 23 4.34 7.03 16.24
N ASN A 24 3.48 7.70 17.01
CA ASN A 24 3.28 7.34 18.40
C ASN A 24 1.79 7.05 18.64
N CYS A 25 1.52 6.11 19.55
CA CYS A 25 0.20 5.85 20.07
C CYS A 25 0.30 5.57 21.56
N TRP A 26 -0.48 6.30 22.38
CA TRP A 26 -0.42 6.25 23.85
C TRP A 26 -1.81 6.05 24.41
N ALA A 27 -1.92 5.19 25.39
CA ALA A 27 -3.14 5.01 26.15
C ALA A 27 -2.83 5.22 27.65
N LEU A 28 -3.58 6.10 28.28
CA LEU A 28 -3.48 6.36 29.71
C LEU A 28 -4.71 5.77 30.44
N ALA A 29 -4.45 5.00 31.47
CA ALA A 29 -5.49 4.46 32.32
C ALA A 29 -6.22 5.58 33.11
N PRO A 30 -7.51 5.41 33.46
CA PRO A 30 -8.28 6.38 34.22
C PRO A 30 -7.62 6.83 35.53
N SER A 31 -6.93 5.94 36.22
CA SER A 31 -6.20 6.22 37.47
C SER A 31 -5.00 7.17 37.30
N ARG A 32 -4.59 7.44 36.09
CA ARG A 32 -3.45 8.34 35.75
C ARG A 32 -3.88 9.67 35.13
N THR A 33 -5.16 9.94 35.06
CA THR A 33 -5.72 11.16 34.47
C THR A 33 -6.45 11.99 35.52
N ALA A 34 -6.38 13.30 35.40
CA ALA A 34 -7.10 14.21 36.31
C ALA A 34 -8.61 14.11 36.16
N THR A 35 -9.10 13.64 35.02
CA THR A 35 -10.54 13.49 34.74
C THR A 35 -11.12 12.16 35.20
N GLY A 36 -10.28 11.19 35.61
CA GLY A 36 -10.70 9.82 35.88
C GLY A 36 -11.21 9.05 34.66
N ARG A 37 -10.89 9.50 33.47
CA ARG A 37 -11.25 8.84 32.19
C ARG A 37 -10.00 8.42 31.45
N ALA A 38 -10.09 7.33 30.67
CA ALA A 38 -9.01 6.93 29.77
C ALA A 38 -8.76 8.01 28.72
N ILE A 39 -7.50 8.20 28.36
CA ILE A 39 -7.08 9.09 27.27
C ILE A 39 -6.28 8.28 26.27
N LEU A 40 -6.58 8.44 24.98
CA LEU A 40 -5.77 7.94 23.89
C LEU A 40 -5.24 9.13 23.09
N SER A 41 -3.95 9.06 22.73
CA SER A 41 -3.32 9.98 21.78
C SER A 41 -2.66 9.19 20.69
N ASN A 42 -2.86 9.58 19.45
CA ASN A 42 -2.20 9.01 18.28
C ASN A 42 -1.60 10.11 17.43
N ASP A 43 -0.35 9.96 17.09
CA ASP A 43 0.48 10.99 16.46
C ASP A 43 1.28 10.38 15.31
N PRO A 44 0.67 10.25 14.10
CA PRO A 44 1.35 9.77 12.91
C PRO A 44 2.23 10.87 12.30
N HIS A 45 3.55 10.66 12.29
CA HIS A 45 4.52 11.61 11.73
C HIS A 45 4.67 11.40 10.22
N LEU A 46 3.67 11.78 9.46
CA LEU A 46 3.68 11.70 8.01
C LEU A 46 4.12 13.02 7.40
N ARG A 47 4.78 12.95 6.23
CA ARG A 47 5.18 14.15 5.48
C ARG A 47 3.92 14.95 5.11
N PRO A 48 3.88 16.26 5.39
CA PRO A 48 2.81 17.12 4.93
C PRO A 48 2.75 17.13 3.39
N THR A 49 1.57 16.86 2.84
CA THR A 49 1.31 16.83 1.39
C THR A 49 0.02 17.58 1.06
N LEU A 50 -0.15 17.93 -0.20
CA LEU A 50 -1.41 18.46 -0.73
C LEU A 50 -1.78 17.65 -1.98
N PRO A 51 -2.88 16.88 -1.97
CA PRO A 51 -3.83 16.71 -0.86
C PRO A 51 -3.20 16.03 0.37
N PRO A 52 -3.74 16.25 1.58
CA PRO A 52 -3.22 15.66 2.81
C PRO A 52 -3.50 14.15 2.85
N HIS A 53 -2.69 13.41 3.61
CA HIS A 53 -2.95 11.99 3.86
C HIS A 53 -4.23 11.76 4.64
N TRP A 54 -4.48 12.62 5.64
CA TRP A 54 -5.58 12.47 6.57
C TRP A 54 -6.75 13.38 6.24
N TYR A 55 -7.95 12.82 6.32
CA TYR A 55 -9.20 13.53 6.25
C TYR A 55 -9.99 13.27 7.54
N PHE A 56 -10.39 14.33 8.24
CA PHE A 56 -11.20 14.20 9.46
C PHE A 56 -12.67 14.08 9.09
N ALA A 57 -13.34 13.08 9.65
CA ALA A 57 -14.75 12.87 9.43
C ALA A 57 -15.45 12.45 10.71
N HIS A 58 -16.75 12.78 10.79
CA HIS A 58 -17.69 12.30 11.78
C HIS A 58 -18.89 11.71 11.06
N VAL A 59 -19.15 10.43 11.29
CA VAL A 59 -20.29 9.72 10.74
C VAL A 59 -21.20 9.34 11.89
N ARG A 60 -22.49 9.58 11.75
CA ARG A 60 -23.50 9.21 12.76
C ARG A 60 -24.73 8.62 12.08
N THR A 61 -25.18 7.51 12.60
CA THR A 61 -26.47 6.89 12.30
C THR A 61 -27.31 6.83 13.59
N PRO A 62 -28.57 6.41 13.54
CA PRO A 62 -29.35 6.16 14.76
C PRO A 62 -28.71 5.13 15.68
N GLU A 63 -27.96 4.14 15.13
CA GLU A 63 -27.45 2.98 15.86
C GLU A 63 -26.01 3.17 16.33
N TRP A 64 -25.20 3.94 15.59
CA TRP A 64 -23.78 4.09 15.88
C TRP A 64 -23.21 5.44 15.41
N ALA A 65 -22.06 5.78 15.94
CA ALA A 65 -21.28 6.92 15.49
C ALA A 65 -19.78 6.57 15.48
N ALA A 66 -19.04 7.16 14.55
CA ALA A 66 -17.58 7.11 14.54
C ALA A 66 -17.01 8.48 14.15
N THR A 67 -15.94 8.86 14.81
CA THR A 67 -15.21 10.11 14.57
C THR A 67 -13.74 9.81 14.52
N GLY A 68 -13.05 10.39 13.57
CA GLY A 68 -11.60 10.20 13.49
C GLY A 68 -10.98 10.66 12.18
N ALA A 69 -9.79 10.17 11.95
CA ALA A 69 -9.02 10.41 10.76
C ALA A 69 -9.10 9.20 9.83
N THR A 70 -9.42 9.44 8.57
CA THR A 70 -9.43 8.46 7.49
C THR A 70 -8.56 8.92 6.33
N PHE A 71 -8.22 8.03 5.42
CA PHE A 71 -7.62 8.40 4.13
C PHE A 71 -8.72 8.79 3.15
N VAL A 72 -8.41 9.73 2.26
CA VAL A 72 -9.34 10.12 1.18
C VAL A 72 -9.70 8.88 0.35
N GLY A 73 -11.02 8.57 0.29
CA GLY A 73 -11.53 7.37 -0.37
C GLY A 73 -11.44 6.08 0.47
N GLY A 74 -10.89 6.14 1.69
CA GLY A 74 -10.87 5.00 2.61
C GLY A 74 -12.21 4.84 3.35
N PRO A 75 -12.78 3.62 3.42
CA PRO A 75 -14.07 3.39 4.10
C PRO A 75 -13.96 3.16 5.61
N VAL A 76 -12.76 3.33 6.18
CA VAL A 76 -12.47 3.03 7.59
C VAL A 76 -11.77 4.21 8.28
N PHE A 77 -11.86 4.26 9.61
CA PHE A 77 -11.12 5.20 10.44
C PHE A 77 -9.91 4.49 11.08
N PRO A 78 -8.69 4.61 10.51
CA PRO A 78 -7.49 4.03 11.14
C PRO A 78 -7.19 4.60 12.53
N ALA A 79 -7.59 5.84 12.79
CA ALA A 79 -7.49 6.47 14.11
C ALA A 79 -8.79 7.19 14.45
N GLY A 80 -9.38 6.89 15.60
CA GLY A 80 -10.65 7.49 15.96
C GLY A 80 -11.27 6.91 17.21
N HIS A 81 -12.57 7.16 17.36
CA HIS A 81 -13.40 6.60 18.43
C HIS A 81 -14.86 6.47 17.99
N ASN A 82 -15.59 5.57 18.65
CA ASN A 82 -17.03 5.35 18.43
C ASN A 82 -17.90 5.74 19.63
N GLY A 83 -17.33 6.46 20.61
CA GLY A 83 -18.00 6.84 21.86
C GLY A 83 -17.78 5.83 22.98
N PHE A 84 -17.44 4.59 22.68
CA PHE A 84 -17.21 3.51 23.66
C PHE A 84 -15.73 3.11 23.72
N ALA A 85 -15.10 3.04 22.58
CA ALA A 85 -13.68 2.73 22.42
C ALA A 85 -12.99 3.78 21.55
N ALA A 86 -11.71 3.95 21.77
CA ALA A 86 -10.82 4.74 20.90
C ALA A 86 -9.66 3.87 20.45
N TRP A 87 -9.17 4.10 19.24
CA TRP A 87 -8.07 3.36 18.64
C TRP A 87 -7.16 4.29 17.86
N GLY A 88 -5.93 3.86 17.68
CA GLY A 88 -4.92 4.53 16.87
C GLY A 88 -3.99 3.50 16.25
N VAL A 89 -3.26 3.92 15.23
CA VAL A 89 -2.35 3.05 14.48
C VAL A 89 -0.95 3.65 14.43
N THR A 90 0.02 2.77 14.39
CA THR A 90 1.39 3.06 14.00
C THR A 90 1.81 2.06 12.92
N ALA A 91 2.80 2.44 12.08
CA ALA A 91 3.29 1.54 11.05
C ALA A 91 3.97 0.32 11.68
N GLY A 92 3.50 -0.87 11.34
CA GLY A 92 4.06 -2.14 11.81
C GLY A 92 5.35 -2.52 11.11
N LEU A 93 5.70 -1.84 9.99
CA LEU A 93 6.87 -2.11 9.17
C LEU A 93 7.01 -3.59 8.80
N VAL A 94 5.88 -4.23 8.58
CA VAL A 94 5.83 -5.65 8.19
C VAL A 94 6.28 -5.75 6.74
N ASP A 95 7.18 -6.69 6.48
CA ASP A 95 7.59 -7.06 5.13
C ASP A 95 6.45 -7.84 4.46
N ASN A 96 5.64 -7.15 3.68
CA ASN A 96 4.41 -7.64 3.09
C ASN A 96 4.33 -7.44 1.58
N CYS A 97 5.42 -7.01 0.95
CA CYS A 97 5.52 -6.90 -0.50
C CYS A 97 6.96 -7.11 -0.99
N ASP A 98 7.05 -7.75 -2.16
CA ASP A 98 8.30 -8.04 -2.85
C ASP A 98 8.24 -7.62 -4.31
N LEU A 99 9.39 -7.20 -4.83
CA LEU A 99 9.60 -6.99 -6.26
C LEU A 99 10.45 -8.14 -6.81
N PHE A 100 9.95 -8.80 -7.84
CA PHE A 100 10.65 -9.87 -8.53
C PHE A 100 11.14 -9.38 -9.88
N LEU A 101 12.40 -9.66 -10.17
CA LEU A 101 12.95 -9.47 -11.51
C LEU A 101 12.53 -10.67 -12.36
N GLU A 102 11.73 -10.40 -13.40
CA GLU A 102 11.24 -11.39 -14.33
C GLU A 102 12.08 -11.41 -15.59
N GLU A 103 12.47 -12.60 -16.05
CA GLU A 103 12.97 -12.80 -17.38
C GLU A 103 11.77 -13.02 -18.30
N VAL A 104 11.56 -12.07 -19.21
CA VAL A 104 10.41 -12.07 -20.13
C VAL A 104 10.77 -12.86 -21.38
N GLY A 105 9.88 -13.74 -21.82
CA GLY A 105 10.03 -14.47 -23.06
C GLY A 105 9.97 -13.56 -24.29
N THR A 106 10.43 -14.06 -25.41
CA THR A 106 10.45 -13.31 -26.69
C THR A 106 9.05 -12.94 -27.21
N ASP A 107 8.02 -13.61 -26.71
CA ASP A 107 6.61 -13.33 -26.98
C ASP A 107 6.08 -12.10 -26.21
N GLY A 108 6.85 -11.57 -25.23
CA GLY A 108 6.46 -10.48 -24.36
C GLY A 108 5.31 -10.80 -23.40
N ARG A 109 4.86 -12.07 -23.34
CA ARG A 109 3.66 -12.52 -22.60
C ARG A 109 3.90 -13.77 -21.76
N SER A 110 5.14 -14.19 -21.63
CA SER A 110 5.55 -15.29 -20.76
C SER A 110 6.72 -14.85 -19.89
N VAL A 111 6.91 -15.51 -18.76
CA VAL A 111 8.04 -15.28 -17.85
C VAL A 111 8.69 -16.60 -17.47
N ARG A 112 9.99 -16.57 -17.21
CA ARG A 112 10.74 -17.76 -16.78
C ARG A 112 10.27 -18.24 -15.40
N GLN A 113 9.97 -19.53 -15.32
CA GLN A 113 9.80 -20.25 -14.06
C GLN A 113 10.57 -21.56 -14.12
N GLY A 114 11.57 -21.71 -13.27
CA GLY A 114 12.50 -22.86 -13.34
C GLY A 114 13.17 -22.94 -14.71
N ASP A 115 13.07 -24.11 -15.35
CA ASP A 115 13.72 -24.38 -16.63
C ASP A 115 12.87 -23.97 -17.86
N GLY A 116 11.68 -23.44 -17.66
CA GLY A 116 10.74 -23.09 -18.73
C GLY A 116 10.16 -21.69 -18.64
N PHE A 117 9.38 -21.34 -19.66
CA PHE A 117 8.56 -20.13 -19.68
C PHE A 117 7.11 -20.48 -19.46
N VAL A 118 6.42 -19.71 -18.62
CA VAL A 118 5.00 -19.87 -18.36
C VAL A 118 4.25 -18.63 -18.85
N PRO A 119 3.05 -18.79 -19.45
CA PRO A 119 2.27 -17.67 -19.93
C PRO A 119 1.78 -16.79 -18.78
N CYS A 120 1.75 -15.48 -19.03
CA CYS A 120 1.14 -14.48 -18.15
C CYS A 120 -0.33 -14.29 -18.52
N GLU A 121 -1.15 -13.94 -17.54
CA GLU A 121 -2.47 -13.39 -17.78
C GLU A 121 -2.34 -11.98 -18.34
N VAL A 122 -3.12 -11.64 -19.37
CA VAL A 122 -3.19 -10.28 -19.92
C VAL A 122 -4.59 -9.76 -19.72
N ARG A 123 -4.72 -8.65 -19.01
CA ARG A 123 -5.98 -7.93 -18.80
C ARG A 123 -5.95 -6.62 -19.56
N GLU A 124 -7.06 -6.26 -20.20
CA GLU A 124 -7.22 -4.95 -20.80
C GLU A 124 -8.02 -4.05 -19.85
N GLU A 125 -7.43 -2.90 -19.52
CA GLU A 125 -8.04 -1.89 -18.69
C GLU A 125 -8.34 -0.64 -19.52
N VAL A 126 -9.63 -0.26 -19.60
CA VAL A 126 -10.08 0.91 -20.35
C VAL A 126 -10.12 2.12 -19.40
N ILE A 127 -9.24 3.07 -19.62
CA ILE A 127 -9.16 4.33 -18.87
C ILE A 127 -9.94 5.40 -19.64
N ARG A 128 -11.09 5.79 -19.12
CA ARG A 128 -11.90 6.84 -19.72
C ARG A 128 -11.33 8.22 -19.41
N VAL A 129 -11.01 8.99 -20.45
CA VAL A 129 -10.39 10.31 -20.32
C VAL A 129 -11.37 11.39 -20.75
N LYS A 130 -11.77 12.30 -19.83
CA LYS A 130 -12.70 13.38 -20.15
C LYS A 130 -12.19 14.27 -21.28
N GLY A 131 -12.96 14.34 -22.37
CA GLY A 131 -12.65 15.18 -23.55
C GLY A 131 -11.52 14.65 -24.43
N LYS A 132 -11.11 13.38 -24.27
CA LYS A 132 -10.11 12.70 -25.10
C LYS A 132 -10.60 11.28 -25.42
N PRO A 133 -9.98 10.59 -26.41
CA PRO A 133 -10.21 9.17 -26.60
C PRO A 133 -9.84 8.37 -25.34
N ASP A 134 -10.53 7.26 -25.11
CA ASP A 134 -10.20 6.31 -24.07
C ASP A 134 -8.78 5.73 -24.32
N VAL A 135 -8.07 5.47 -23.23
CA VAL A 135 -6.78 4.79 -23.27
C VAL A 135 -6.99 3.34 -22.86
N VAL A 136 -6.50 2.40 -23.66
CA VAL A 136 -6.53 0.98 -23.32
C VAL A 136 -5.12 0.56 -22.90
N GLU A 137 -4.98 0.13 -21.65
CA GLU A 137 -3.73 -0.38 -21.08
C GLU A 137 -3.80 -1.89 -20.96
N GLN A 138 -2.69 -2.56 -21.29
CA GLN A 138 -2.55 -4.00 -21.07
C GLN A 138 -1.79 -4.25 -19.77
N VAL A 139 -2.49 -4.81 -18.79
CA VAL A 139 -1.90 -5.24 -17.52
C VAL A 139 -1.46 -6.69 -17.65
N ILE A 140 -0.16 -6.92 -17.57
CA ILE A 140 0.43 -8.26 -17.62
C ILE A 140 0.59 -8.77 -16.20
N VAL A 141 -0.02 -9.90 -15.88
CA VAL A 141 0.00 -10.50 -14.55
C VAL A 141 0.78 -11.82 -14.62
N THR A 142 1.95 -11.84 -13.99
CA THR A 142 2.76 -13.05 -13.84
C THR A 142 2.22 -13.94 -12.71
N PRO A 143 2.67 -15.19 -12.56
CA PRO A 143 2.34 -16.00 -11.39
C PRO A 143 2.75 -15.39 -10.03
N ARG A 144 3.64 -14.38 -10.03
CA ARG A 144 4.05 -13.65 -8.82
C ARG A 144 3.23 -12.40 -8.58
N GLY A 145 2.63 -11.81 -9.61
CA GLY A 145 1.80 -10.62 -9.54
C GLY A 145 1.92 -9.74 -10.78
N PRO A 146 1.29 -8.56 -10.80
CA PRO A 146 1.32 -7.66 -11.94
C PRO A 146 2.73 -7.11 -12.21
N ILE A 147 3.04 -6.92 -13.49
CA ILE A 147 4.23 -6.18 -13.90
C ILE A 147 4.00 -4.69 -13.63
N VAL A 148 4.87 -4.09 -12.84
CA VAL A 148 4.78 -2.69 -12.40
C VAL A 148 5.90 -1.80 -12.96
N GLY A 149 6.86 -2.37 -13.67
CA GLY A 149 7.94 -1.61 -14.27
C GLY A 149 8.83 -2.47 -15.18
N ALA A 150 9.56 -1.78 -16.07
CA ALA A 150 10.63 -2.40 -16.82
C ALA A 150 11.84 -2.65 -15.91
N ALA A 151 12.57 -3.72 -16.16
CA ALA A 151 13.85 -3.93 -15.51
C ALA A 151 14.86 -2.89 -16.01
N VAL A 152 15.64 -2.34 -15.08
CA VAL A 152 16.71 -1.42 -15.38
C VAL A 152 17.99 -2.23 -15.61
N GLY A 153 18.48 -2.29 -16.84
CA GLY A 153 19.72 -3.01 -17.18
C GLY A 153 19.75 -3.54 -18.62
N GLU A 154 20.87 -4.11 -19.02
CA GLU A 154 21.01 -4.81 -20.31
C GLU A 154 20.28 -6.15 -20.21
N GLY A 155 19.11 -6.23 -20.81
CA GLY A 155 18.29 -7.44 -20.90
C GLY A 155 16.81 -7.10 -20.94
N VAL A 156 16.03 -7.97 -21.59
CA VAL A 156 14.57 -7.87 -21.61
C VAL A 156 14.03 -8.41 -20.29
N GLY A 157 13.95 -7.53 -19.31
CA GLY A 157 13.44 -7.86 -17.99
C GLY A 157 12.28 -6.95 -17.60
N ALA A 158 11.46 -7.42 -16.67
CA ALA A 158 10.39 -6.66 -16.06
C ALA A 158 10.40 -6.86 -14.56
N MET A 159 9.75 -5.96 -13.82
CA MET A 159 9.54 -6.12 -12.39
C MET A 159 8.08 -6.45 -12.11
N SER A 160 7.82 -7.59 -11.47
CA SER A 160 6.50 -7.93 -10.95
C SER A 160 6.42 -7.63 -9.45
N LEU A 161 5.23 -7.23 -9.00
CA LEU A 161 4.94 -6.93 -7.60
C LEU A 161 4.11 -8.06 -7.00
N ARG A 162 4.64 -8.68 -5.95
CA ARG A 162 3.85 -9.53 -5.06
C ARG A 162 3.57 -8.77 -3.77
N ALA A 163 2.31 -8.63 -3.42
CA ALA A 163 1.94 -7.94 -2.20
C ALA A 163 0.69 -8.59 -1.58
N THR A 164 0.64 -8.63 -0.25
CA THR A 164 -0.47 -9.28 0.47
C THR A 164 -1.80 -8.58 0.23
N TRP A 165 -1.81 -7.28 -0.02
CA TRP A 165 -3.03 -6.52 -0.31
C TRP A 165 -3.57 -6.72 -1.73
N LEU A 166 -2.83 -7.35 -2.62
CA LEU A 166 -3.33 -7.76 -3.94
C LEU A 166 -4.20 -9.01 -3.87
N ASP A 167 -4.23 -9.69 -2.72
CA ASP A 167 -5.16 -10.77 -2.45
C ASP A 167 -6.43 -10.19 -1.81
N PRO A 168 -7.61 -10.32 -2.43
CA PRO A 168 -8.85 -9.71 -1.93
C PRO A 168 -9.34 -10.27 -0.59
N ARG A 169 -8.85 -11.43 -0.16
CA ARG A 169 -9.29 -12.10 1.08
C ARG A 169 -9.00 -11.30 2.36
N PRO A 170 -7.84 -10.62 2.53
CA PRO A 170 -7.56 -9.88 3.75
C PRO A 170 -8.42 -8.63 3.96
N VAL A 171 -8.92 -8.02 2.89
CA VAL A 171 -9.70 -6.76 2.96
C VAL A 171 -10.99 -6.95 3.73
N ASN A 172 -11.61 -8.14 3.66
CA ASN A 172 -12.83 -8.45 4.39
C ASN A 172 -12.64 -8.46 5.92
N GLY A 173 -11.42 -8.71 6.41
CA GLY A 173 -11.09 -8.63 7.84
C GLY A 173 -11.05 -7.20 8.38
N LEU A 174 -10.67 -6.22 7.56
CA LEU A 174 -10.64 -4.81 7.94
C LEU A 174 -12.04 -4.21 8.10
N LEU A 175 -13.01 -4.70 7.35
CA LEU A 175 -14.40 -4.23 7.42
C LEU A 175 -15.14 -4.73 8.66
N GLY A 176 -14.60 -5.72 9.38
CA GLY A 176 -15.17 -6.26 10.61
C GLY A 176 -14.71 -5.57 11.92
N VAL A 177 -13.90 -4.53 11.82
CA VAL A 177 -13.34 -3.80 12.99
C VAL A 177 -14.21 -2.61 13.41
N HIS A 178 -15.47 -2.58 13.02
CA HIS A 178 -16.39 -1.47 13.35
C HIS A 178 -17.32 -1.78 14.50
#